data_50a7ec2f009f563482da380ce67434a1
#
_entry.id   50a7ec2f009f563482da380ce67434a1
#
_cell.length_a   1.000
_cell.length_b   1.000
_cell.length_c   1.000
_cell.angle_alpha   90.00
_cell.angle_beta   90.00
_cell.angle_gamma   90.00
#
_symmetry.space_group_name_H-M   'P 1'
#
loop_
_entity.id
_entity.type
_entity.pdbx_description
1 polymer ?
#
loop_
_entity_poly.entity_id
_entity_poly.type
_entity_poly.pdbx_seq_one_letter_code
_entity_poly.pdbx_strand_id
1 'polypeptide(L)'
;MTAENTTTGATLLRQVVPPEKRELTELHVHLGGSVPIYRLWEMGIARGIRGVAHSYEDFIRLLHRSSENTGDLDHYLEIFDIIELIQAGPSAVQESILIALNGAYRTGGMTRLGPGGEGGDPEPIFTISRLELRFNPMKRTGVLFSRGEPSGLFDVDRIIRAACEAAEESEIAYRGGIRTGFLFCFGRDMSWEVNRTLAEKVRYWKKSQKKILGVDLAGPESAMTLSNPAELEQMAELFDIAAGDDLGRTVHVGETPHVNLDTFIATIKALKPHRVAHPVVAARSFWEQNDARGLELLAERDICCELCVKSNILTKAIADAAEYGRFIRTLDEFGIRYTFSTDSPALQLTTLANELEFLLQHAAVTPEQLLRAFSTAEQATFIKG
;
A
#
# COMPACT_ATOMS: atom_id res chain seq x y z
N MET A 1 -4.38 -5.94 33.52
CA MET A 1 -4.15 -5.10 32.33
C MET A 1 -5.50 -4.55 31.94
N THR A 2 -5.72 -3.30 32.23
CA THR A 2 -6.98 -2.58 32.05
C THR A 2 -7.23 -2.38 30.54
N ALA A 3 -8.41 -2.78 30.12
CA ALA A 3 -8.92 -2.49 28.79
C ALA A 3 -9.04 -0.96 28.64
N GLU A 4 -8.01 -0.33 28.10
CA GLU A 4 -8.10 1.07 27.70
C GLU A 4 -8.97 1.17 26.45
N ASN A 5 -10.03 1.87 26.63
CA ASN A 5 -11.04 2.34 25.70
C ASN A 5 -10.60 2.45 24.24
N THR A 6 -10.96 1.47 23.43
CA THR A 6 -10.95 1.51 21.97
C THR A 6 -12.16 2.27 21.36
N THR A 7 -12.76 3.18 22.11
CA THR A 7 -13.99 3.90 21.71
C THR A 7 -13.76 5.38 21.35
N THR A 8 -12.53 5.82 21.15
CA THR A 8 -12.25 7.19 20.66
C THR A 8 -11.92 7.15 19.18
N GLY A 9 -12.86 6.72 18.35
CA GLY A 9 -12.67 6.82 16.92
C GLY A 9 -12.52 8.27 16.46
N ALA A 10 -11.33 8.62 15.98
CA ALA A 10 -11.02 9.81 15.19
C ALA A 10 -11.59 11.14 15.71
N THR A 11 -11.47 11.40 17.02
CA THR A 11 -12.11 12.58 17.66
C THR A 11 -11.47 13.90 17.23
N LEU A 12 -10.13 13.99 17.21
CA LEU A 12 -9.43 15.21 16.75
C LEU A 12 -9.61 15.39 15.24
N LEU A 13 -9.53 14.30 14.49
CA LEU A 13 -9.73 14.33 13.04
C LEU A 13 -11.10 14.90 12.67
N ARG A 14 -12.16 14.54 13.41
CA ARG A 14 -13.51 15.10 13.22
C ARG A 14 -13.61 16.58 13.53
N GLN A 15 -12.83 17.08 14.47
CA GLN A 15 -12.81 18.50 14.82
C GLN A 15 -12.12 19.34 13.74
N VAL A 16 -11.10 18.81 13.07
CA VAL A 16 -10.28 19.55 12.11
C VAL A 16 -10.70 19.33 10.66
N VAL A 17 -11.38 18.22 10.33
CA VAL A 17 -11.82 17.90 8.98
C VAL A 17 -13.31 18.15 8.82
N PRO A 18 -13.71 19.13 8.00
CA PRO A 18 -15.11 19.44 7.79
C PRO A 18 -15.84 18.28 7.08
N PRO A 19 -17.16 18.12 7.29
CA PRO A 19 -17.94 16.98 6.79
C PRO A 19 -17.80 16.72 5.29
N GLU A 20 -17.75 17.77 4.47
CA GLU A 20 -17.63 17.70 3.01
C GLU A 20 -16.25 17.20 2.52
N LYS A 21 -15.25 17.10 3.40
CA LYS A 21 -13.91 16.58 3.09
C LYS A 21 -13.64 15.22 3.73
N ARG A 22 -14.66 14.52 4.22
CA ARG A 22 -14.51 13.21 4.87
C ARG A 22 -14.59 12.01 3.91
N GLU A 23 -14.67 12.28 2.61
CA GLU A 23 -14.44 11.27 1.58
C GLU A 23 -12.96 11.23 1.21
N LEU A 24 -12.28 10.17 1.64
CA LEU A 24 -10.84 10.05 1.52
C LEU A 24 -10.46 9.27 0.25
N THR A 25 -9.30 9.59 -0.28
CA THR A 25 -8.62 8.85 -1.36
C THR A 25 -7.39 8.16 -0.78
N GLU A 26 -7.29 6.85 -0.94
CA GLU A 26 -6.18 6.06 -0.44
C GLU A 26 -5.41 5.41 -1.59
N LEU A 27 -4.12 5.72 -1.70
CA LEU A 27 -3.32 5.45 -2.89
C LEU A 27 -2.31 4.32 -2.71
N HIS A 28 -2.10 3.83 -1.48
CA HIS A 28 -1.11 2.81 -1.19
C HIS A 28 -1.65 1.76 -0.23
N VAL A 29 -2.21 0.70 -0.80
CA VAL A 29 -2.72 -0.44 -0.03
C VAL A 29 -2.38 -1.75 -0.72
N HIS A 30 -1.59 -2.58 -0.04
CA HIS A 30 -1.28 -3.94 -0.53
C HIS A 30 -2.45 -4.87 -0.30
N LEU A 31 -2.87 -5.57 -1.36
CA LEU A 31 -3.97 -6.54 -1.28
C LEU A 31 -3.69 -7.63 -0.23
N GLY A 32 -2.44 -8.10 -0.15
CA GLY A 32 -2.02 -9.06 0.87
C GLY A 32 -2.29 -8.60 2.29
N GLY A 33 -1.99 -7.32 2.55
CA GLY A 33 -2.18 -6.69 3.85
C GLY A 33 -3.58 -6.19 4.17
N SER A 34 -4.54 -6.35 3.23
CA SER A 34 -5.91 -5.81 3.35
C SER A 34 -6.93 -6.84 3.82
N VAL A 35 -6.55 -8.11 3.90
CA VAL A 35 -7.45 -9.20 4.32
C VAL A 35 -7.21 -9.49 5.80
N PRO A 36 -8.23 -9.39 6.66
CA PRO A 36 -8.09 -9.67 8.09
C PRO A 36 -7.60 -11.09 8.36
N ILE A 37 -6.79 -11.28 9.41
CA ILE A 37 -6.17 -12.56 9.75
C ILE A 37 -7.20 -13.68 9.89
N TYR A 38 -8.36 -13.43 10.50
CA TYR A 38 -9.42 -14.44 10.62
C TYR A 38 -9.98 -14.88 9.26
N ARG A 39 -10.07 -13.96 8.29
CA ARG A 39 -10.50 -14.29 6.92
C ARG A 39 -9.43 -15.08 6.18
N LEU A 40 -8.15 -14.72 6.33
CA LEU A 40 -7.04 -15.53 5.79
C LEU A 40 -7.07 -16.95 6.34
N TRP A 41 -7.35 -17.13 7.64
CA TRP A 41 -7.50 -18.45 8.23
C TRP A 41 -8.66 -19.25 7.60
N GLU A 42 -9.84 -18.65 7.49
CA GLU A 42 -11.01 -19.27 6.83
C GLU A 42 -10.71 -19.64 5.37
N MET A 43 -10.10 -18.73 4.62
CA MET A 43 -9.69 -18.94 3.23
C MET A 43 -8.69 -20.10 3.10
N GLY A 44 -7.71 -20.18 4.00
CA GLY A 44 -6.72 -21.24 4.03
C GLY A 44 -7.35 -22.61 4.27
N ILE A 45 -8.21 -22.72 5.27
CA ILE A 45 -8.95 -23.97 5.57
C ILE A 45 -9.84 -24.38 4.40
N ALA A 46 -10.62 -23.45 3.84
CA ALA A 46 -11.53 -23.73 2.74
C ALA A 46 -10.82 -24.22 1.47
N ARG A 47 -9.55 -23.86 1.29
CA ARG A 47 -8.69 -24.28 0.17
C ARG A 47 -7.81 -25.49 0.49
N GLY A 48 -7.97 -26.08 1.68
CA GLY A 48 -7.21 -27.24 2.09
C GLY A 48 -5.72 -26.97 2.36
N ILE A 49 -5.34 -25.71 2.56
CA ILE A 49 -3.98 -25.31 2.94
C ILE A 49 -3.78 -25.69 4.40
N ARG A 50 -3.00 -26.76 4.63
CA ARG A 50 -2.70 -27.31 5.95
C ARG A 50 -1.21 -27.22 6.23
N GLY A 51 -0.85 -27.23 7.50
CA GLY A 51 0.56 -27.25 7.93
C GLY A 51 1.21 -25.88 8.08
N VAL A 52 0.48 -24.79 7.84
CA VAL A 52 0.93 -23.43 8.14
C VAL A 52 0.86 -23.15 9.64
N ALA A 53 -0.24 -23.57 10.28
CA ALA A 53 -0.42 -23.48 11.73
C ALA A 53 -1.34 -24.61 12.21
N HIS A 54 -1.20 -25.00 13.49
CA HIS A 54 -2.01 -26.07 14.08
C HIS A 54 -3.35 -25.57 14.63
N SER A 55 -3.40 -24.29 15.01
CA SER A 55 -4.60 -23.64 15.55
C SER A 55 -4.72 -22.21 15.01
N TYR A 56 -5.88 -21.61 15.21
CA TYR A 56 -6.10 -20.19 14.87
C TYR A 56 -5.20 -19.26 15.70
N GLU A 57 -4.96 -19.61 16.98
CA GLU A 57 -4.07 -18.85 17.85
C GLU A 57 -2.61 -18.90 17.36
N ASP A 58 -2.15 -20.05 16.85
CA ASP A 58 -0.83 -20.17 16.23
C ASP A 58 -0.75 -19.34 14.95
N PHE A 59 -1.82 -19.34 14.17
CA PHE A 59 -1.90 -18.54 12.94
C PHE A 59 -1.87 -17.03 13.22
N ILE A 60 -2.59 -16.58 14.26
CA ILE A 60 -2.50 -15.17 14.70
C ILE A 60 -1.07 -14.84 15.10
N ARG A 61 -0.42 -15.67 15.93
CA ARG A 61 0.97 -15.45 16.37
C ARG A 61 1.95 -15.37 15.19
N LEU A 62 1.70 -16.16 14.16
CA LEU A 62 2.53 -16.18 12.96
C LEU A 62 2.41 -14.91 12.13
N LEU A 63 1.18 -14.39 11.96
CA LEU A 63 0.91 -13.24 11.08
C LEU A 63 0.88 -11.89 11.79
N HIS A 64 0.61 -11.85 13.08
CA HIS A 64 0.54 -10.60 13.82
C HIS A 64 1.92 -9.95 13.95
N ARG A 65 2.03 -8.71 13.54
CA ARG A 65 3.24 -7.88 13.68
C ARG A 65 2.97 -6.69 14.59
N SER A 66 3.90 -6.47 15.51
CA SER A 66 3.92 -5.34 16.43
C SER A 66 5.32 -4.71 16.42
N SER A 67 5.48 -3.53 17.00
CA SER A 67 6.78 -2.88 17.14
C SER A 67 7.83 -3.73 17.89
N GLU A 68 7.38 -4.70 18.70
CA GLU A 68 8.25 -5.58 19.48
C GLU A 68 8.78 -6.77 18.66
N ASN A 69 7.98 -7.27 17.70
CA ASN A 69 8.30 -8.50 16.98
C ASN A 69 8.50 -8.34 15.45
N THR A 70 8.40 -7.12 14.91
CA THR A 70 8.53 -6.91 13.46
C THR A 70 9.98 -6.96 12.99
N GLY A 71 10.94 -6.60 13.85
CA GLY A 71 12.36 -6.56 13.45
C GLY A 71 12.64 -5.40 12.49
N ASP A 72 12.77 -5.72 11.21
CA ASP A 72 12.96 -4.81 10.09
C ASP A 72 11.99 -5.14 8.94
N LEU A 73 12.14 -4.47 7.80
CA LEU A 73 11.30 -4.70 6.63
C LEU A 73 11.40 -6.15 6.13
N ASP A 74 12.60 -6.72 6.04
CA ASP A 74 12.80 -8.07 5.51
C ASP A 74 12.06 -9.10 6.36
N HIS A 75 12.18 -9.01 7.68
CA HIS A 75 11.45 -9.87 8.60
C HIS A 75 9.93 -9.63 8.56
N TYR A 76 9.51 -8.37 8.36
CA TYR A 76 8.09 -8.07 8.16
C TYR A 76 7.52 -8.75 6.91
N LEU A 77 8.29 -8.79 5.82
CA LEU A 77 7.84 -9.35 4.55
C LEU A 77 7.75 -10.89 4.52
N GLU A 78 8.40 -11.62 5.45
CA GLU A 78 8.33 -13.10 5.51
C GLU A 78 6.89 -13.63 5.63
N ILE A 79 5.98 -12.89 6.27
CA ILE A 79 4.58 -13.31 6.41
C ILE A 79 3.83 -13.34 5.09
N PHE A 80 4.29 -12.56 4.11
CA PHE A 80 3.58 -12.44 2.84
C PHE A 80 3.67 -13.72 2.01
N ASP A 81 4.70 -14.55 2.16
CA ASP A 81 4.79 -15.86 1.50
C ASP A 81 3.57 -16.73 1.84
N ILE A 82 3.16 -16.72 3.12
CA ILE A 82 1.99 -17.45 3.59
C ILE A 82 0.70 -16.82 3.07
N ILE A 83 0.60 -15.51 3.15
CA ILE A 83 -0.57 -14.76 2.71
C ILE A 83 -0.78 -14.95 1.22
N GLU A 84 0.29 -14.86 0.43
CA GLU A 84 0.27 -15.03 -1.02
C GLU A 84 -0.13 -16.44 -1.44
N LEU A 85 0.29 -17.46 -0.68
CA LEU A 85 -0.16 -18.84 -0.88
C LEU A 85 -1.67 -18.99 -0.62
N ILE A 86 -2.18 -18.41 0.45
CA ILE A 86 -3.62 -18.45 0.80
C ILE A 86 -4.46 -17.70 -0.23
N GLN A 87 -3.94 -16.59 -0.74
CA GLN A 87 -4.61 -15.76 -1.74
C GLN A 87 -4.31 -16.20 -3.19
N ALA A 88 -3.69 -17.36 -3.40
CA ALA A 88 -3.38 -17.85 -4.73
C ALA A 88 -4.63 -18.33 -5.49
N GLY A 89 -4.64 -18.05 -6.79
CA GLY A 89 -5.71 -18.43 -7.70
C GLY A 89 -6.79 -17.38 -7.92
N PRO A 90 -7.53 -17.46 -9.05
CA PRO A 90 -8.50 -16.45 -9.44
C PRO A 90 -9.59 -16.19 -8.39
N SER A 91 -10.18 -17.26 -7.82
CA SER A 91 -11.24 -17.14 -6.81
C SER A 91 -10.73 -16.58 -5.49
N ALA A 92 -9.48 -16.88 -5.09
CA ALA A 92 -8.89 -16.34 -3.89
C ALA A 92 -8.58 -14.84 -4.03
N VAL A 93 -8.09 -14.43 -5.19
CA VAL A 93 -7.86 -13.02 -5.52
C VAL A 93 -9.17 -12.24 -5.53
N GLN A 94 -10.21 -12.77 -6.19
CA GLN A 94 -11.55 -12.17 -6.21
C GLN A 94 -12.10 -11.99 -4.79
N GLU A 95 -12.07 -13.05 -3.97
CA GLU A 95 -12.51 -13.00 -2.57
C GLU A 95 -11.71 -11.97 -1.75
N SER A 96 -10.39 -11.94 -1.92
CA SER A 96 -9.52 -10.98 -1.22
C SER A 96 -9.86 -9.52 -1.57
N ILE A 97 -10.11 -9.23 -2.84
CA ILE A 97 -10.50 -7.89 -3.30
C ILE A 97 -11.85 -7.49 -2.71
N LEU A 98 -12.85 -8.37 -2.76
CA LEU A 98 -14.16 -8.10 -2.18
C LEU A 98 -14.09 -7.87 -0.67
N ILE A 99 -13.22 -8.61 0.04
CA ILE A 99 -12.99 -8.40 1.47
C ILE A 99 -12.35 -7.03 1.72
N ALA A 100 -11.30 -6.68 0.97
CA ALA A 100 -10.61 -5.40 1.09
C ALA A 100 -11.56 -4.22 0.86
N LEU A 101 -12.35 -4.26 -0.23
CA LEU A 101 -13.32 -3.21 -0.56
C LEU A 101 -14.45 -3.12 0.46
N ASN A 102 -14.98 -4.26 0.92
CA ASN A 102 -15.98 -4.30 1.98
C ASN A 102 -15.43 -3.73 3.30
N GLY A 103 -14.17 -4.02 3.63
CA GLY A 103 -13.49 -3.47 4.80
C GLY A 103 -13.40 -1.95 4.74
N ALA A 104 -12.90 -1.40 3.65
CA ALA A 104 -12.79 0.03 3.42
C ALA A 104 -14.17 0.73 3.43
N TYR A 105 -15.17 0.16 2.78
CA TYR A 105 -16.55 0.67 2.77
C TYR A 105 -17.19 0.66 4.16
N ARG A 106 -17.09 -0.47 4.89
CA ARG A 106 -17.73 -0.63 6.19
C ARG A 106 -17.08 0.20 7.28
N THR A 107 -15.78 0.45 7.21
CA THR A 107 -15.10 1.35 8.14
C THR A 107 -15.75 2.73 8.12
N GLY A 108 -16.23 3.19 6.97
CA GLY A 108 -17.03 4.41 6.85
C GLY A 108 -18.52 4.27 7.22
N GLY A 109 -19.15 3.10 6.96
CA GLY A 109 -20.60 2.92 7.07
C GLY A 109 -21.13 2.43 8.42
N MET A 110 -20.39 1.54 9.09
CA MET A 110 -20.92 0.83 10.28
C MET A 110 -20.94 1.65 11.56
N THR A 111 -20.15 2.70 11.67
CA THR A 111 -20.24 3.61 12.81
C THR A 111 -21.53 4.42 12.86
N ARG A 112 -22.40 4.33 11.83
CA ARG A 112 -23.77 4.86 11.87
C ARG A 112 -24.76 4.01 12.69
N LEU A 113 -24.37 2.78 13.04
CA LEU A 113 -25.20 1.82 13.74
C LEU A 113 -24.82 1.64 15.22
N GLY A 114 -24.14 2.61 15.83
CA GLY A 114 -23.79 2.57 17.27
C GLY A 114 -25.03 2.38 18.15
N PRO A 115 -24.96 1.60 19.25
CA PRO A 115 -26.07 1.43 20.17
C PRO A 115 -26.37 2.79 20.85
N GLY A 116 -27.60 3.26 20.67
CA GLY A 116 -28.15 4.39 21.46
C GLY A 116 -28.13 5.74 20.76
N GLY A 117 -28.47 5.79 19.49
CA GLY A 117 -28.75 7.06 18.82
C GLY A 117 -30.00 7.72 19.39
N GLU A 118 -29.87 8.62 20.35
CA GLU A 118 -30.87 9.66 20.58
C GLU A 118 -30.74 10.69 19.43
N GLY A 119 -31.66 10.66 18.50
CA GLY A 119 -32.25 11.73 17.70
C GLY A 119 -31.41 12.84 17.09
N GLY A 120 -30.14 12.64 16.74
CA GLY A 120 -29.38 13.57 15.89
C GLY A 120 -29.01 12.89 14.58
N ASP A 121 -29.01 13.62 13.46
CA ASP A 121 -28.47 13.13 12.21
C ASP A 121 -27.03 12.65 12.45
N PRO A 122 -26.71 11.38 12.13
CA PRO A 122 -25.35 10.88 12.38
C PRO A 122 -24.37 11.69 11.55
N GLU A 123 -23.40 12.34 12.22
CA GLU A 123 -22.32 13.05 11.52
C GLU A 123 -21.64 12.12 10.51
N PRO A 124 -21.38 12.59 9.29
CA PRO A 124 -20.70 11.78 8.30
C PRO A 124 -19.33 11.33 8.82
N ILE A 125 -19.11 10.04 8.76
CA ILE A 125 -17.87 9.40 9.15
C ILE A 125 -16.92 9.44 7.97
N PHE A 126 -15.63 9.31 8.23
CA PHE A 126 -14.63 9.16 7.19
C PHE A 126 -14.90 7.92 6.35
N THR A 127 -15.00 8.09 5.04
CA THR A 127 -15.19 7.01 4.06
C THR A 127 -14.05 7.00 3.07
N ILE A 128 -13.71 5.83 2.55
CA ILE A 128 -12.81 5.74 1.40
C ILE A 128 -13.67 5.75 0.14
N SER A 129 -13.52 6.77 -0.71
CA SER A 129 -14.24 6.88 -1.99
C SER A 129 -13.41 6.40 -3.18
N ARG A 130 -12.08 6.49 -3.08
CA ARG A 130 -11.13 5.97 -4.07
C ARG A 130 -10.07 5.15 -3.37
N LEU A 131 -9.83 3.93 -3.85
CA LEU A 131 -8.85 2.99 -3.28
C LEU A 131 -7.99 2.40 -4.40
N GLU A 132 -6.71 2.67 -4.37
CA GLU A 132 -5.73 2.02 -5.24
C GLU A 132 -5.10 0.83 -4.52
N LEU A 133 -5.47 -0.37 -4.97
CA LEU A 133 -4.89 -1.61 -4.48
C LEU A 133 -3.65 -2.00 -5.28
N ARG A 134 -2.64 -2.55 -4.61
CA ARG A 134 -1.44 -3.05 -5.28
C ARG A 134 -1.13 -4.47 -4.87
N PHE A 135 -0.69 -5.28 -5.84
CA PHE A 135 -0.22 -6.65 -5.61
C PHE A 135 0.54 -7.18 -6.83
N ASN A 136 1.27 -8.28 -6.64
CA ASN A 136 1.92 -8.97 -7.75
C ASN A 136 1.05 -10.15 -8.23
N PRO A 137 0.50 -10.13 -9.46
CA PRO A 137 -0.30 -11.24 -9.99
C PRO A 137 0.48 -12.54 -10.16
N MET A 138 1.79 -12.49 -10.41
CA MET A 138 2.63 -13.67 -10.56
C MET A 138 2.74 -14.44 -9.23
N LYS A 139 2.85 -13.73 -8.11
CA LYS A 139 2.84 -14.34 -6.77
C LYS A 139 1.50 -14.98 -6.41
N ARG A 140 0.43 -14.69 -7.14
CA ARG A 140 -0.89 -15.32 -6.97
C ARG A 140 -1.09 -16.57 -7.83
N THR A 141 -0.06 -17.01 -8.58
CA THR A 141 -0.12 -18.24 -9.37
C THR A 141 0.02 -19.53 -8.54
N GLY A 142 0.27 -19.42 -7.25
CA GLY A 142 0.41 -20.57 -6.34
C GLY A 142 1.83 -21.14 -6.29
N VAL A 143 2.82 -20.36 -6.75
CA VAL A 143 4.24 -20.72 -6.68
C VAL A 143 4.89 -19.94 -5.56
N LEU A 144 5.63 -20.65 -4.69
CA LEU A 144 6.59 -20.03 -3.79
C LEU A 144 7.85 -19.71 -4.58
N PHE A 145 8.00 -18.46 -5.01
CA PHE A 145 9.12 -18.03 -5.84
C PHE A 145 10.49 -18.15 -5.17
N SER A 146 10.53 -18.25 -3.86
CA SER A 146 11.76 -18.50 -3.08
C SER A 146 12.40 -19.89 -3.32
N ARG A 147 11.72 -20.80 -4.05
CA ARG A 147 12.15 -22.20 -4.22
C ARG A 147 12.37 -22.68 -5.66
N GLY A 148 12.34 -21.83 -6.65
CA GLY A 148 12.67 -22.20 -8.05
C GLY A 148 11.53 -22.04 -9.05
N GLU A 149 11.61 -22.69 -10.18
CA GLU A 149 10.87 -22.53 -11.41
C GLU A 149 9.39 -22.13 -11.31
N PRO A 150 8.91 -21.15 -12.11
CA PRO A 150 7.52 -20.64 -12.07
C PRO A 150 6.55 -21.60 -12.78
N SER A 151 6.36 -22.79 -12.25
CA SER A 151 5.24 -23.64 -12.67
C SER A 151 4.03 -23.33 -11.82
N GLY A 152 3.40 -22.17 -12.07
CA GLY A 152 2.20 -21.76 -11.33
C GLY A 152 1.06 -22.75 -11.55
N LEU A 153 0.36 -23.11 -10.44
CA LEU A 153 -0.87 -23.91 -10.51
C LEU A 153 -1.99 -23.14 -11.23
N PHE A 154 -1.91 -21.82 -11.25
CA PHE A 154 -2.94 -20.96 -11.81
C PHE A 154 -2.39 -20.04 -12.90
N ASP A 155 -3.20 -19.81 -13.90
CA ASP A 155 -2.91 -18.92 -15.02
C ASP A 155 -2.99 -17.45 -14.58
N VAL A 156 -1.93 -16.69 -14.80
CA VAL A 156 -1.84 -15.26 -14.46
C VAL A 156 -2.88 -14.41 -15.19
N ASP A 157 -3.25 -14.75 -16.42
CA ASP A 157 -4.28 -14.03 -17.18
C ASP A 157 -5.65 -14.16 -16.51
N ARG A 158 -5.96 -15.33 -15.94
CA ARG A 158 -7.18 -15.53 -15.16
C ARG A 158 -7.16 -14.78 -13.84
N ILE A 159 -6.00 -14.62 -13.22
CA ILE A 159 -5.83 -13.84 -12.00
C ILE A 159 -6.09 -12.36 -12.27
N ILE A 160 -5.47 -11.80 -13.32
CA ILE A 160 -5.65 -10.41 -13.73
C ILE A 160 -7.13 -10.13 -14.04
N ARG A 161 -7.78 -11.02 -14.81
CA ARG A 161 -9.21 -10.89 -15.12
C ARG A 161 -10.08 -10.94 -13.88
N ALA A 162 -9.88 -11.93 -13.03
CA ALA A 162 -10.66 -12.08 -11.79
C ALA A 162 -10.53 -10.83 -10.88
N ALA A 163 -9.35 -10.23 -10.83
CA ALA A 163 -9.14 -8.98 -10.09
C ALA A 163 -9.97 -7.84 -10.69
N CYS A 164 -9.90 -7.63 -12.00
CA CYS A 164 -10.63 -6.56 -12.66
C CYS A 164 -12.16 -6.76 -12.58
N GLU A 165 -12.63 -7.98 -12.78
CA GLU A 165 -14.05 -8.34 -12.66
C GLU A 165 -14.58 -8.11 -11.25
N ALA A 166 -13.81 -8.47 -10.21
CA ALA A 166 -14.20 -8.22 -8.81
C ALA A 166 -14.32 -6.73 -8.49
N ALA A 167 -13.43 -5.91 -9.01
CA ALA A 167 -13.49 -4.47 -8.84
C ALA A 167 -14.70 -3.84 -9.53
N GLU A 168 -15.00 -4.27 -10.76
CA GLU A 168 -16.16 -3.81 -11.53
C GLU A 168 -17.48 -4.23 -10.87
N GLU A 169 -17.58 -5.49 -10.45
CA GLU A 169 -18.75 -6.01 -9.73
C GLU A 169 -19.00 -5.25 -8.43
N SER A 170 -17.97 -4.96 -7.67
CA SER A 170 -18.05 -4.19 -6.42
C SER A 170 -18.58 -2.77 -6.65
N GLU A 171 -18.12 -2.08 -7.70
CA GLU A 171 -18.60 -0.73 -8.02
C GLU A 171 -20.08 -0.71 -8.41
N ILE A 172 -20.55 -1.76 -9.09
CA ILE A 172 -21.97 -1.91 -9.46
C ILE A 172 -22.83 -2.22 -8.22
N ALA A 173 -22.35 -3.13 -7.36
CA ALA A 173 -23.09 -3.58 -6.17
C ALA A 173 -23.23 -2.47 -5.13
N TYR A 174 -22.22 -1.63 -4.99
CA TYR A 174 -22.21 -0.53 -4.02
C TYR A 174 -22.48 0.80 -4.73
N ARG A 175 -23.75 1.14 -4.96
CA ARG A 175 -24.15 2.43 -5.55
C ARG A 175 -23.56 3.61 -4.78
N GLY A 176 -22.71 4.40 -5.44
CA GLY A 176 -21.92 5.44 -4.81
C GLY A 176 -20.77 4.89 -3.96
N GLY A 177 -20.35 3.64 -4.23
CA GLY A 177 -19.31 2.95 -3.52
C GLY A 177 -17.89 3.33 -3.93
N ILE A 178 -16.95 2.55 -3.44
CA ILE A 178 -15.52 2.79 -3.62
C ILE A 178 -15.13 2.56 -5.07
N ARG A 179 -14.57 3.58 -5.72
CA ARG A 179 -13.88 3.40 -7.00
C ARG A 179 -12.54 2.76 -6.73
N THR A 180 -12.21 1.71 -7.46
CA THR A 180 -10.95 1.00 -7.27
C THR A 180 -10.30 0.61 -8.57
N GLY A 181 -9.00 0.37 -8.50
CA GLY A 181 -8.19 -0.22 -9.53
C GLY A 181 -6.84 -0.66 -8.98
N PHE A 182 -5.98 -1.16 -9.86
CA PHE A 182 -4.80 -1.90 -9.45
C PHE A 182 -3.50 -1.31 -10.00
N LEU A 183 -2.48 -1.29 -9.12
CA LEU A 183 -1.08 -1.19 -9.52
C LEU A 183 -0.47 -2.58 -9.40
N PHE A 184 0.03 -3.13 -10.51
CA PHE A 184 0.68 -4.43 -10.48
C PHE A 184 2.16 -4.27 -10.16
N CYS A 185 2.60 -4.97 -9.10
CA CYS A 185 3.94 -4.85 -8.57
C CYS A 185 4.92 -5.78 -9.29
N PHE A 186 6.00 -5.25 -9.82
CA PHE A 186 7.22 -6.02 -10.04
C PHE A 186 7.83 -6.40 -8.69
N GLY A 187 8.38 -7.60 -8.60
CA GLY A 187 9.01 -8.09 -7.37
C GLY A 187 10.52 -7.95 -7.43
N ARG A 188 11.12 -7.35 -6.38
CA ARG A 188 12.57 -7.31 -6.20
C ARG A 188 13.18 -8.70 -5.95
N ASP A 189 12.37 -9.60 -5.42
CA ASP A 189 12.67 -11.00 -5.08
C ASP A 189 12.34 -11.97 -6.23
N MET A 190 12.05 -11.47 -7.43
CA MET A 190 11.66 -12.26 -8.59
C MET A 190 12.70 -12.18 -9.69
N SER A 191 12.79 -13.25 -10.51
CA SER A 191 13.68 -13.24 -11.68
C SER A 191 13.22 -12.23 -12.75
N TRP A 192 14.14 -11.83 -13.61
CA TRP A 192 13.86 -10.93 -14.74
C TRP A 192 12.81 -11.49 -15.68
N GLU A 193 12.84 -12.79 -15.94
CA GLU A 193 11.90 -13.47 -16.83
C GLU A 193 10.47 -13.40 -16.28
N VAL A 194 10.31 -13.56 -14.98
CA VAL A 194 9.00 -13.45 -14.30
C VAL A 194 8.49 -12.03 -14.33
N ASN A 195 9.33 -11.05 -13.98
CA ASN A 195 8.97 -9.63 -14.05
C ASN A 195 8.68 -9.21 -15.51
N ARG A 196 9.43 -9.69 -16.49
CA ARG A 196 9.19 -9.43 -17.92
C ARG A 196 7.86 -10.02 -18.38
N THR A 197 7.56 -11.24 -17.96
CA THR A 197 6.24 -11.85 -18.23
C THR A 197 5.12 -10.97 -17.70
N LEU A 198 5.24 -10.47 -16.47
CA LEU A 198 4.27 -9.55 -15.90
C LEU A 198 4.15 -8.26 -16.72
N ALA A 199 5.27 -7.65 -17.10
CA ALA A 199 5.27 -6.43 -17.92
C ALA A 199 4.51 -6.62 -19.24
N GLU A 200 4.74 -7.75 -19.94
CA GLU A 200 4.05 -8.09 -21.17
C GLU A 200 2.54 -8.34 -20.95
N LYS A 201 2.16 -8.98 -19.83
CA LYS A 201 0.75 -9.16 -19.46
C LYS A 201 0.06 -7.84 -19.15
N VAL A 202 0.70 -6.93 -18.42
CA VAL A 202 0.17 -5.59 -18.18
C VAL A 202 -0.03 -4.84 -19.49
N ARG A 203 0.97 -4.82 -20.36
CA ARG A 203 0.88 -4.21 -21.70
C ARG A 203 -0.27 -4.78 -22.55
N TYR A 204 -0.52 -6.08 -22.44
CA TYR A 204 -1.61 -6.74 -23.16
C TYR A 204 -2.98 -6.34 -22.57
N TRP A 205 -3.14 -6.51 -21.26
CA TRP A 205 -4.43 -6.36 -20.59
C TRP A 205 -4.89 -4.90 -20.40
N LYS A 206 -3.97 -3.93 -20.27
CA LYS A 206 -4.34 -2.51 -20.16
C LYS A 206 -5.19 -1.97 -21.31
N LYS A 207 -5.16 -2.63 -22.46
CA LYS A 207 -5.96 -2.24 -23.63
C LYS A 207 -7.46 -2.49 -23.44
N SER A 208 -7.83 -3.47 -22.62
CA SER A 208 -9.23 -3.88 -22.39
C SER A 208 -9.66 -3.75 -20.92
N GLN A 209 -8.74 -3.74 -19.97
CA GLN A 209 -9.01 -3.70 -18.55
C GLN A 209 -8.70 -2.31 -17.96
N LYS A 210 -9.75 -1.50 -17.81
CA LYS A 210 -9.63 -0.13 -17.29
C LYS A 210 -9.27 -0.06 -15.80
N LYS A 211 -9.37 -1.19 -15.09
CA LYS A 211 -8.99 -1.30 -13.68
C LYS A 211 -7.47 -1.43 -13.47
N ILE A 212 -6.69 -1.63 -14.52
CA ILE A 212 -5.24 -1.57 -14.47
C ILE A 212 -4.83 -0.09 -14.55
N LEU A 213 -4.40 0.45 -13.42
CA LEU A 213 -4.09 1.87 -13.25
C LEU A 213 -2.61 2.17 -13.44
N GLY A 214 -1.75 1.22 -13.07
CA GLY A 214 -0.31 1.46 -13.06
C GLY A 214 0.51 0.22 -12.74
N VAL A 215 1.81 0.48 -12.60
CA VAL A 215 2.80 -0.48 -12.13
C VAL A 215 3.58 0.09 -10.96
N ASP A 216 4.12 -0.81 -10.15
CA ASP A 216 4.92 -0.51 -8.99
C ASP A 216 6.15 -1.42 -8.95
N LEU A 217 7.17 -1.06 -8.19
CA LEU A 217 8.26 -1.94 -7.80
C LEU A 217 8.22 -2.11 -6.28
N ALA A 218 8.02 -3.34 -5.82
CA ALA A 218 7.90 -3.66 -4.41
C ALA A 218 8.74 -4.91 -4.03
N GLY A 219 8.75 -5.26 -2.76
CA GLY A 219 9.53 -6.36 -2.21
C GLY A 219 10.80 -5.89 -1.49
N PRO A 220 11.56 -6.82 -0.90
CA PRO A 220 12.68 -6.47 -0.02
C PRO A 220 13.79 -5.72 -0.79
N GLU A 221 14.17 -4.55 -0.31
CA GLU A 221 15.26 -3.75 -0.90
C GLU A 221 16.61 -4.49 -0.82
N SER A 222 16.77 -5.39 0.15
CA SER A 222 17.94 -6.27 0.28
C SER A 222 18.10 -7.24 -0.89
N ALA A 223 17.00 -7.69 -1.50
CA ALA A 223 17.04 -8.62 -2.63
C ALA A 223 17.49 -7.96 -3.95
N MET A 224 17.10 -6.69 -4.16
CA MET A 224 17.46 -5.92 -5.35
C MET A 224 17.50 -4.43 -5.02
N THR A 225 18.67 -3.88 -4.85
CA THR A 225 18.87 -2.45 -4.53
C THR A 225 18.77 -1.53 -5.74
N LEU A 226 18.98 -2.05 -6.95
CA LEU A 226 19.16 -1.29 -8.20
C LEU A 226 20.44 -0.42 -8.20
N SER A 227 21.41 -0.76 -7.37
CA SER A 227 22.73 -0.11 -7.40
C SER A 227 23.57 -0.53 -8.61
N ASN A 228 23.27 -1.69 -9.20
CA ASN A 228 23.87 -2.16 -10.44
C ASN A 228 23.19 -1.47 -11.64
N PRO A 229 23.94 -0.72 -12.49
CA PRO A 229 23.38 -0.02 -13.64
C PRO A 229 22.63 -0.93 -14.62
N ALA A 230 23.09 -2.19 -14.82
CA ALA A 230 22.41 -3.12 -15.73
C ALA A 230 21.05 -3.57 -15.17
N GLU A 231 20.93 -3.83 -13.86
CA GLU A 231 19.64 -4.12 -13.22
C GLU A 231 18.70 -2.92 -13.29
N LEU A 232 19.22 -1.72 -13.10
CA LEU A 232 18.45 -0.50 -13.19
C LEU A 232 17.91 -0.26 -14.61
N GLU A 233 18.74 -0.47 -15.63
CA GLU A 233 18.33 -0.37 -17.03
C GLU A 233 17.26 -1.41 -17.40
N GLN A 234 17.45 -2.66 -16.97
CA GLN A 234 16.46 -3.72 -17.18
C GLN A 234 15.12 -3.39 -16.49
N MET A 235 15.16 -2.87 -15.24
CA MET A 235 13.91 -2.49 -14.56
C MET A 235 13.23 -1.31 -15.26
N ALA A 236 13.99 -0.34 -15.75
CA ALA A 236 13.43 0.77 -16.53
C ALA A 236 12.75 0.27 -17.83
N GLU A 237 13.37 -0.70 -18.53
CA GLU A 237 12.75 -1.35 -19.69
C GLU A 237 11.42 -2.02 -19.32
N LEU A 238 11.33 -2.72 -18.18
CA LEU A 238 10.09 -3.35 -17.73
C LEU A 238 8.98 -2.33 -17.46
N PHE A 239 9.32 -1.19 -16.82
CA PHE A 239 8.38 -0.10 -16.64
C PHE A 239 7.89 0.48 -17.97
N ASP A 240 8.78 0.66 -18.94
CA ASP A 240 8.43 1.19 -20.26
C ASP A 240 7.56 0.19 -21.06
N ILE A 241 7.87 -1.11 -21.00
CA ILE A 241 7.03 -2.16 -21.60
C ILE A 241 5.62 -2.16 -21.02
N ALA A 242 5.49 -2.12 -19.71
CA ALA A 242 4.21 -2.25 -19.02
C ALA A 242 3.37 -0.98 -19.10
N ALA A 243 3.93 0.11 -18.59
CA ALA A 243 3.20 1.36 -18.42
C ALA A 243 3.15 2.18 -19.72
N GLY A 244 4.26 2.29 -20.45
CA GLY A 244 4.37 3.28 -21.53
C GLY A 244 4.10 4.67 -20.97
N ASP A 245 3.35 5.49 -21.72
CA ASP A 245 2.91 6.82 -21.29
C ASP A 245 1.48 6.83 -20.75
N ASP A 246 0.81 5.66 -20.69
CA ASP A 246 -0.63 5.56 -20.41
C ASP A 246 -0.94 5.30 -18.95
N LEU A 247 -0.07 4.58 -18.25
CA LEU A 247 -0.30 4.08 -16.89
C LEU A 247 0.56 4.81 -15.86
N GLY A 248 0.07 4.81 -14.63
CA GLY A 248 0.81 5.31 -13.48
C GLY A 248 2.06 4.48 -13.19
N ARG A 249 3.09 5.14 -12.64
CA ARG A 249 4.33 4.51 -12.17
C ARG A 249 4.54 4.88 -10.72
N THR A 250 4.68 3.89 -9.86
CA THR A 250 5.07 4.05 -8.46
C THR A 250 6.29 3.20 -8.15
N VAL A 251 7.04 3.55 -7.13
CA VAL A 251 8.23 2.80 -6.74
C VAL A 251 8.38 2.85 -5.23
N HIS A 252 8.51 1.69 -4.58
CA HIS A 252 9.02 1.60 -3.22
C HIS A 252 10.53 1.76 -3.27
N VAL A 253 11.07 2.83 -2.69
CA VAL A 253 12.51 3.04 -2.67
C VAL A 253 12.95 3.98 -1.56
N GLY A 254 13.98 3.59 -0.84
CA GLY A 254 14.58 4.38 0.22
C GLY A 254 13.93 4.23 1.59
N GLU A 255 13.23 3.12 1.82
CA GLU A 255 12.69 2.78 3.13
C GLU A 255 13.77 2.24 4.06
N THR A 256 14.70 1.46 3.54
CA THR A 256 15.72 0.78 4.33
C THR A 256 17.13 1.32 4.05
N PRO A 257 18.11 1.02 4.94
CA PRO A 257 19.51 1.36 4.71
C PRO A 257 20.18 0.61 3.54
N HIS A 258 19.53 -0.38 2.95
CA HIS A 258 20.05 -1.09 1.77
C HIS A 258 20.13 -0.19 0.53
N VAL A 259 19.28 0.83 0.47
CA VAL A 259 19.28 1.84 -0.59
C VAL A 259 19.93 3.12 -0.06
N ASN A 260 21.05 3.52 -0.62
CA ASN A 260 21.66 4.82 -0.33
C ASN A 260 21.10 5.93 -1.24
N LEU A 261 21.45 7.19 -0.94
CA LEU A 261 20.93 8.35 -1.67
C LEU A 261 21.27 8.32 -3.17
N ASP A 262 22.47 7.90 -3.56
CA ASP A 262 22.86 7.86 -4.98
C ASP A 262 22.04 6.81 -5.74
N THR A 263 21.80 5.66 -5.15
CA THR A 263 20.94 4.61 -5.70
C THR A 263 19.47 5.09 -5.77
N PHE A 264 18.99 5.77 -4.73
CA PHE A 264 17.66 6.40 -4.75
C PHE A 264 17.51 7.37 -5.93
N ILE A 265 18.46 8.30 -6.07
CA ILE A 265 18.46 9.28 -7.16
C ILE A 265 18.52 8.60 -8.54
N ALA A 266 19.38 7.58 -8.70
CA ALA A 266 19.48 6.82 -9.95
C ALA A 266 18.16 6.13 -10.29
N THR A 267 17.52 5.49 -9.31
CA THR A 267 16.21 4.82 -9.45
C THR A 267 15.12 5.79 -9.89
N ILE A 268 15.02 6.96 -9.22
CA ILE A 268 14.05 7.99 -9.60
C ILE A 268 14.27 8.50 -11.03
N LYS A 269 15.52 8.70 -11.41
CA LYS A 269 15.86 9.17 -12.77
C LYS A 269 15.54 8.15 -13.86
N ALA A 270 15.78 6.87 -13.59
CA ALA A 270 15.58 5.80 -14.56
C ALA A 270 14.13 5.37 -14.70
N LEU A 271 13.43 5.12 -13.59
CA LEU A 271 12.06 4.61 -13.60
C LEU A 271 11.01 5.69 -13.82
N LYS A 272 11.35 6.96 -13.59
CA LYS A 272 10.48 8.14 -13.80
C LYS A 272 9.10 7.98 -13.13
N PRO A 273 9.06 7.71 -11.81
CA PRO A 273 7.81 7.49 -11.12
C PRO A 273 7.01 8.79 -10.98
N HIS A 274 5.69 8.68 -11.00
CA HIS A 274 4.77 9.77 -10.62
C HIS A 274 4.67 9.88 -9.09
N ARG A 275 4.81 8.74 -8.39
CA ARG A 275 4.76 8.67 -6.93
C ARG A 275 5.86 7.75 -6.41
N VAL A 276 6.35 8.04 -5.22
CA VAL A 276 7.36 7.25 -4.52
C VAL A 276 6.87 6.89 -3.14
N ALA A 277 6.89 5.60 -2.83
CA ALA A 277 6.57 5.09 -1.51
C ALA A 277 7.81 5.08 -0.60
N HIS A 278 7.62 5.49 0.64
CA HIS A 278 8.61 5.44 1.72
C HIS A 278 9.97 6.12 1.42
N PRO A 279 10.03 7.36 0.87
CA PRO A 279 11.29 7.98 0.48
C PRO A 279 12.10 8.54 1.68
N VAL A 280 12.26 7.73 2.72
CA VAL A 280 12.88 8.13 3.99
C VAL A 280 14.36 8.46 3.82
N VAL A 281 15.06 7.74 2.94
CA VAL A 281 16.49 7.98 2.66
C VAL A 281 16.77 9.40 2.19
N ALA A 282 15.86 10.02 1.43
CA ALA A 282 16.04 11.39 0.95
C ALA A 282 16.06 12.40 2.11
N ALA A 283 15.13 12.26 3.05
CA ALA A 283 15.11 13.12 4.24
C ALA A 283 16.25 12.81 5.22
N ARG A 284 16.56 11.53 5.42
CA ARG A 284 17.63 11.10 6.33
C ARG A 284 19.01 11.61 5.86
N SER A 285 19.31 11.54 4.56
CA SER A 285 20.55 12.09 4.00
C SER A 285 20.65 13.60 4.22
N PHE A 286 19.54 14.32 4.12
CA PHE A 286 19.52 15.75 4.44
C PHE A 286 19.76 15.99 5.95
N TRP A 287 19.13 15.23 6.83
CA TRP A 287 19.27 15.42 8.28
C TRP A 287 20.66 15.09 8.81
N GLU A 288 21.30 14.05 8.28
CA GLU A 288 22.55 13.51 8.80
C GLU A 288 23.78 14.04 8.09
N GLN A 289 23.67 14.36 6.80
CA GLN A 289 24.79 14.69 5.91
C GLN A 289 24.64 16.06 5.25
N ASN A 290 23.51 16.76 5.49
CA ASN A 290 23.15 18.00 4.78
C ASN A 290 23.12 17.83 3.25
N ASP A 291 22.75 16.62 2.78
CA ASP A 291 22.65 16.31 1.35
C ASP A 291 21.16 16.33 0.91
N ALA A 292 20.79 17.42 0.25
CA ALA A 292 19.41 17.68 -0.19
C ALA A 292 19.09 17.12 -1.58
N ARG A 293 20.06 16.54 -2.32
CA ARG A 293 19.89 16.13 -3.72
C ARG A 293 18.65 15.25 -3.97
N GLY A 294 18.31 14.37 -3.03
CA GLY A 294 17.12 13.51 -3.14
C GLY A 294 15.83 14.31 -3.04
N LEU A 295 15.74 15.22 -2.07
CA LEU A 295 14.59 16.09 -1.88
C LEU A 295 14.42 17.08 -3.04
N GLU A 296 15.51 17.70 -3.49
CA GLU A 296 15.52 18.59 -4.65
C GLU A 296 15.01 17.88 -5.91
N LEU A 297 15.44 16.64 -6.14
CA LEU A 297 14.98 15.83 -7.28
C LEU A 297 13.47 15.51 -7.20
N LEU A 298 12.97 15.17 -6.01
CA LEU A 298 11.53 14.93 -5.81
C LEU A 298 10.70 16.19 -6.09
N ALA A 299 11.15 17.34 -5.60
CA ALA A 299 10.52 18.64 -5.82
C ALA A 299 10.60 19.06 -7.31
N GLU A 300 11.77 19.00 -7.94
CA GLU A 300 12.00 19.37 -9.34
C GLU A 300 11.09 18.59 -10.30
N ARG A 301 10.88 17.30 -10.00
CA ARG A 301 10.06 16.41 -10.84
C ARG A 301 8.60 16.34 -10.44
N ASP A 302 8.17 17.11 -9.46
CA ASP A 302 6.81 17.12 -8.92
C ASP A 302 6.32 15.72 -8.51
N ILE A 303 7.21 14.90 -7.92
CA ILE A 303 6.91 13.54 -7.51
C ILE A 303 6.16 13.57 -6.17
N CYS A 304 5.03 12.88 -6.10
CA CYS A 304 4.25 12.78 -4.87
C CYS A 304 4.77 11.63 -3.99
N CYS A 305 5.00 11.91 -2.70
CA CYS A 305 5.43 10.92 -1.72
C CYS A 305 4.23 10.20 -1.09
N GLU A 306 4.26 8.88 -1.07
CA GLU A 306 3.27 8.05 -0.37
C GLU A 306 3.80 7.72 1.03
N LEU A 307 3.14 8.26 2.05
CA LEU A 307 3.54 8.16 3.45
C LEU A 307 2.64 7.17 4.19
N CYS A 308 3.23 6.09 4.70
CA CYS A 308 2.55 5.03 5.45
C CYS A 308 3.05 5.03 6.89
N VAL A 309 2.31 5.72 7.78
CA VAL A 309 2.81 6.11 9.11
C VAL A 309 3.15 4.89 9.96
N LYS A 310 2.15 4.04 10.19
CA LYS A 310 2.31 2.86 11.05
C LYS A 310 3.27 1.84 10.44
N SER A 311 3.23 1.68 9.11
CA SER A 311 4.17 0.82 8.40
C SER A 311 5.61 1.24 8.64
N ASN A 312 5.95 2.50 8.40
CA ASN A 312 7.31 3.01 8.58
C ASN A 312 7.81 2.92 10.04
N ILE A 313 6.90 3.04 11.03
CA ILE A 313 7.25 2.86 12.44
C ILE A 313 7.47 1.37 12.75
N LEU A 314 6.64 0.48 12.21
CA LEU A 314 6.78 -0.96 12.40
C LEU A 314 8.06 -1.52 11.76
N THR A 315 8.39 -1.09 10.55
CA THR A 315 9.62 -1.49 9.84
C THR A 315 10.87 -0.77 10.34
N LYS A 316 10.71 0.17 11.29
CA LYS A 316 11.77 1.00 11.86
C LYS A 316 12.47 1.90 10.83
N ALA A 317 11.81 2.14 9.70
CA ALA A 317 12.24 3.17 8.75
C ALA A 317 12.19 4.56 9.40
N ILE A 318 11.21 4.79 10.28
CA ILE A 318 11.07 5.99 11.13
C ILE A 318 10.86 5.51 12.58
N ALA A 319 11.50 6.16 13.53
CA ALA A 319 11.51 5.70 14.91
C ALA A 319 10.18 5.91 15.62
N ASP A 320 9.56 7.09 15.44
CA ASP A 320 8.35 7.48 16.17
C ASP A 320 7.59 8.63 15.48
N ALA A 321 6.51 9.07 16.11
CA ALA A 321 5.68 10.18 15.62
C ALA A 321 6.44 11.52 15.55
N ALA A 322 7.43 11.76 16.40
CA ALA A 322 8.19 13.01 16.41
C ALA A 322 9.12 13.08 15.18
N GLU A 323 9.80 11.97 14.87
CA GLU A 323 10.61 11.84 13.64
C GLU A 323 9.71 11.90 12.41
N TYR A 324 8.50 11.31 12.48
CA TYR A 324 7.52 11.42 11.39
C TYR A 324 7.11 12.87 11.13
N GLY A 325 6.86 13.63 12.19
CA GLY A 325 6.57 15.06 12.10
C GLY A 325 7.75 15.87 11.52
N ARG A 326 9.00 15.48 11.85
CA ARG A 326 10.19 16.05 11.21
C ARG A 326 10.23 15.74 9.72
N PHE A 327 9.89 14.52 9.34
CA PHE A 327 9.83 14.08 7.93
C PHE A 327 8.81 14.93 7.14
N ILE A 328 7.60 15.08 7.64
CA ILE A 328 6.55 15.91 7.01
C ILE A 328 7.01 17.36 6.85
N ARG A 329 7.58 17.96 7.90
CA ARG A 329 8.11 19.34 7.82
C ARG A 329 9.22 19.47 6.78
N THR A 330 10.11 18.49 6.68
CA THR A 330 11.16 18.49 5.66
C THR A 330 10.59 18.45 4.26
N LEU A 331 9.57 17.62 4.01
CA LEU A 331 8.89 17.61 2.70
C LEU A 331 8.23 18.95 2.38
N ASP A 332 7.59 19.58 3.37
CA ASP A 332 7.00 20.92 3.21
C ASP A 332 8.05 22.01 2.92
N GLU A 333 9.21 21.97 3.58
CA GLU A 333 10.32 22.92 3.35
C GLU A 333 10.80 22.89 1.88
N PHE A 334 10.79 21.72 1.27
CA PHE A 334 11.17 21.53 -0.14
C PHE A 334 9.97 21.64 -1.10
N GLY A 335 8.76 21.92 -0.62
CA GLY A 335 7.56 22.01 -1.44
C GLY A 335 7.14 20.68 -2.07
N ILE A 336 7.53 19.55 -1.48
CA ILE A 336 7.24 18.21 -1.98
C ILE A 336 5.82 17.81 -1.59
N ARG A 337 5.04 17.35 -2.56
CA ARG A 337 3.69 16.83 -2.34
C ARG A 337 3.74 15.45 -1.69
N TYR A 338 2.80 15.18 -0.80
CA TYR A 338 2.66 13.88 -0.16
C TYR A 338 1.20 13.51 0.12
N THR A 339 0.97 12.22 0.31
CA THR A 339 -0.31 11.62 0.71
C THR A 339 -0.09 10.66 1.87
N PHE A 340 -1.16 10.39 2.62
CA PHE A 340 -1.15 9.36 3.67
C PHE A 340 -1.89 8.12 3.20
N SER A 341 -1.37 6.95 3.57
CA SER A 341 -1.94 5.65 3.25
C SER A 341 -1.61 4.64 4.35
N THR A 342 -2.26 3.48 4.33
CA THR A 342 -2.12 2.47 5.37
C THR A 342 -1.15 1.35 5.05
N ASP A 343 -0.79 1.14 3.77
CA ASP A 343 0.04 0.04 3.30
C ASP A 343 -0.62 -1.34 3.49
N SER A 344 -0.70 -1.83 4.72
CA SER A 344 -1.20 -3.15 5.08
C SER A 344 -2.21 -3.10 6.23
N PRO A 345 -3.38 -2.46 6.04
CA PRO A 345 -4.27 -2.04 7.13
C PRO A 345 -4.76 -3.18 8.01
N ALA A 346 -5.07 -4.35 7.46
CA ALA A 346 -5.61 -5.46 8.23
C ALA A 346 -4.54 -6.16 9.08
N LEU A 347 -3.30 -6.25 8.60
CA LEU A 347 -2.18 -6.83 9.33
C LEU A 347 -1.64 -5.89 10.41
N GLN A 348 -1.66 -4.61 10.13
CA GLN A 348 -1.20 -3.57 11.04
C GLN A 348 -2.31 -3.07 11.99
N LEU A 349 -3.52 -3.62 11.88
CA LEU A 349 -4.70 -3.25 12.69
C LEU A 349 -4.93 -1.73 12.69
N THR A 350 -4.98 -1.13 11.51
CA THR A 350 -5.15 0.30 11.32
C THR A 350 -6.18 0.62 10.23
N THR A 351 -6.54 1.87 10.14
CA THR A 351 -7.33 2.47 9.05
C THR A 351 -6.72 3.81 8.69
N LEU A 352 -7.00 4.35 7.50
CA LEU A 352 -6.49 5.67 7.14
C LEU A 352 -6.88 6.73 8.18
N ALA A 353 -8.11 6.71 8.69
CA ALA A 353 -8.55 7.62 9.74
C ALA A 353 -7.73 7.47 11.04
N ASN A 354 -7.33 6.24 11.40
CA ASN A 354 -6.49 5.99 12.58
C ASN A 354 -5.06 6.52 12.39
N GLU A 355 -4.49 6.39 11.18
CA GLU A 355 -3.17 6.96 10.85
C GLU A 355 -3.18 8.48 11.03
N LEU A 356 -4.23 9.13 10.50
CA LEU A 356 -4.39 10.58 10.56
C LEU A 356 -4.65 11.09 11.98
N GLU A 357 -5.49 10.38 12.74
CA GLU A 357 -5.75 10.68 14.16
C GLU A 357 -4.47 10.54 14.98
N PHE A 358 -3.67 9.51 14.74
CA PHE A 358 -2.38 9.31 15.40
C PHE A 358 -1.43 10.49 15.15
N LEU A 359 -1.31 10.97 13.93
CA LEU A 359 -0.46 12.11 13.60
C LEU A 359 -0.93 13.40 14.30
N LEU A 360 -2.24 13.64 14.39
CA LEU A 360 -2.81 14.79 15.08
C LEU A 360 -2.59 14.70 16.60
N GLN A 361 -2.82 13.54 17.21
CA GLN A 361 -2.63 13.32 18.65
C GLN A 361 -1.20 13.57 19.10
N HIS A 362 -0.22 13.30 18.24
CA HIS A 362 1.19 13.51 18.52
C HIS A 362 1.74 14.84 17.97
N ALA A 363 0.86 15.73 17.49
CA ALA A 363 1.25 16.99 16.85
C ALA A 363 2.32 16.84 15.75
N ALA A 364 2.32 15.69 15.08
CA ALA A 364 3.20 15.38 13.97
C ALA A 364 2.76 16.06 12.67
N VAL A 365 1.47 16.42 12.58
CA VAL A 365 0.87 17.12 11.44
C VAL A 365 -0.07 18.22 11.93
N THR A 366 -0.14 19.33 11.18
CA THR A 366 -1.15 20.37 11.41
C THR A 366 -2.43 20.08 10.61
N PRO A 367 -3.59 20.66 11.00
CA PRO A 367 -4.81 20.57 10.19
C PRO A 367 -4.64 21.00 8.74
N GLU A 368 -3.88 22.05 8.49
CA GLU A 368 -3.63 22.59 7.14
C GLU A 368 -2.79 21.60 6.30
N GLN A 369 -1.76 20.98 6.89
CA GLN A 369 -0.94 19.95 6.26
C GLN A 369 -1.81 18.75 5.87
N LEU A 370 -2.69 18.32 6.79
CA LEU A 370 -3.62 17.22 6.56
C LEU A 370 -4.56 17.49 5.37
N LEU A 371 -5.20 18.67 5.37
CA LEU A 371 -6.13 19.05 4.29
C LEU A 371 -5.42 19.19 2.94
N ARG A 372 -4.16 19.67 2.93
CA ARG A 372 -3.33 19.66 1.71
C ARG A 372 -3.06 18.25 1.22
N ALA A 373 -2.73 17.32 2.13
CA ALA A 373 -2.48 15.92 1.77
C ALA A 373 -3.73 15.25 1.18
N PHE A 374 -4.94 15.56 1.65
CA PHE A 374 -6.19 15.09 1.04
C PHE A 374 -6.35 15.59 -0.40
N SER A 375 -6.16 16.89 -0.61
CA SER A 375 -6.22 17.47 -1.95
C SER A 375 -5.14 16.89 -2.86
N THR A 376 -3.96 16.60 -2.33
CA THR A 376 -2.87 15.92 -3.05
C THR A 376 -3.29 14.50 -3.45
N ALA A 377 -3.92 13.74 -2.55
CA ALA A 377 -4.37 12.38 -2.86
C ALA A 377 -5.42 12.36 -4.00
N GLU A 378 -6.35 13.33 -4.00
CA GLU A 378 -7.33 13.49 -5.08
C GLU A 378 -6.69 13.82 -6.43
N GLN A 379 -5.60 14.58 -6.44
CA GLN A 379 -4.87 14.97 -7.66
C GLN A 379 -3.91 13.88 -8.14
N ALA A 380 -3.30 13.14 -7.21
CA ALA A 380 -2.28 12.14 -7.49
C ALA A 380 -2.83 10.75 -7.82
N THR A 381 -4.15 10.53 -7.61
CA THR A 381 -4.77 9.24 -7.96
C THR A 381 -4.73 8.96 -9.46
N PHE A 382 -4.49 7.71 -9.80
CA PHE A 382 -4.60 7.23 -11.19
C PHE A 382 -6.03 6.80 -11.56
N ILE A 383 -6.95 6.78 -10.60
CA ILE A 383 -8.38 6.55 -10.84
C ILE A 383 -8.96 7.81 -11.50
N LYS A 384 -9.24 7.70 -12.80
CA LYS A 384 -9.87 8.79 -13.57
C LYS A 384 -11.37 8.84 -13.27
N GLY A 385 -11.92 10.06 -13.21
CA GLY A 385 -13.29 10.37 -12.82
C GLY A 385 -14.40 9.74 -13.65
#